data_17371668fe66908df6abcfa05151afc8
#
_entry.id   17371668fe66908df6abcfa05151afc8
#
_cell.length_a   1.000
_cell.length_b   1.000
_cell.length_c   1.000
_cell.angle_alpha   90.00
_cell.angle_beta   90.00
_cell.angle_gamma   90.00
#
_symmetry.space_group_name_H-M   'P 1'
#
loop_
_entity.id
_entity.type
_entity.pdbx_description
1 polymer ?
#
loop_
_entity_poly.entity_id
_entity_poly.type
_entity_poly.pdbx_seq_one_letter_code
_entity_poly.pdbx_strand_id
1 'polypeptide(L)'
;MAKKVAVLVVNPVNGSGLFQYLETFFENGIPFRTFAVADTTNVKTNSGLRLQTDDVITSLKGHEHEYDALVFACGDAMPKFAENADKPYNVDMLSVIKNFAAQGKTIAGHCAAALLFDNLGIAQGRRVALHPFLKPVVKSCIGTDEKAVIDLSLIHISEPT
;
A
#
# COMPACT_ATOMS: atom_id res chain seq x y z
N MET A 1 2.16 -16.08 18.27
CA MET A 1 1.21 -14.95 18.15
C MET A 1 0.79 -14.76 16.70
N ALA A 2 -0.48 -14.48 16.49
CA ALA A 2 -0.97 -14.16 15.13
C ALA A 2 -0.28 -12.89 14.62
N LYS A 3 0.16 -12.93 13.37
CA LYS A 3 0.74 -11.75 12.71
C LYS A 3 -0.36 -10.73 12.41
N LYS A 4 -0.09 -9.46 12.67
CA LYS A 4 -1.03 -8.38 12.47
C LYS A 4 -0.61 -7.49 11.30
N VAL A 5 -1.57 -7.12 10.46
CA VAL A 5 -1.33 -6.35 9.24
C VAL A 5 -1.88 -4.92 9.39
N ALA A 6 -1.05 -3.93 9.04
CA ALA A 6 -1.50 -2.55 8.85
C ALA A 6 -1.89 -2.36 7.39
N VAL A 7 -3.13 -1.96 7.15
CA VAL A 7 -3.65 -1.72 5.79
C VAL A 7 -3.81 -0.22 5.57
N LEU A 8 -3.00 0.35 4.69
CA LEU A 8 -3.08 1.76 4.34
C LEU A 8 -4.07 1.96 3.20
N VAL A 9 -5.04 2.84 3.40
CA VAL A 9 -6.16 3.05 2.48
C VAL A 9 -6.12 4.49 1.96
N VAL A 10 -5.79 4.66 0.69
CA VAL A 10 -5.79 6.00 0.05
C VAL A 10 -7.23 6.45 -0.25
N ASN A 11 -7.43 7.72 -0.52
CA ASN A 11 -8.74 8.30 -0.82
C ASN A 11 -8.71 9.09 -2.14
N PRO A 12 -9.37 8.64 -3.23
CA PRO A 12 -10.15 7.41 -3.31
C PRO A 12 -9.29 6.16 -3.47
N VAL A 13 -9.81 5.04 -3.02
CA VAL A 13 -9.14 3.73 -3.04
C VAL A 13 -9.78 2.81 -4.08
N ASN A 14 -9.00 1.93 -4.68
CA ASN A 14 -9.53 0.85 -5.50
C ASN A 14 -10.26 -0.16 -4.60
N GLY A 15 -11.59 -0.19 -4.68
CA GLY A 15 -12.43 -1.04 -3.82
C GLY A 15 -12.16 -2.52 -4.02
N SER A 16 -12.05 -2.96 -5.29
CA SER A 16 -11.77 -4.37 -5.60
C SER A 16 -10.47 -4.84 -4.95
N GLY A 17 -9.39 -4.07 -5.09
CA GLY A 17 -8.11 -4.41 -4.47
C GLY A 17 -8.18 -4.42 -2.95
N LEU A 18 -8.77 -3.39 -2.36
CA LEU A 18 -8.92 -3.30 -0.91
C LEU A 18 -9.70 -4.49 -0.36
N PHE A 19 -10.87 -4.78 -0.92
CA PHE A 19 -11.75 -5.84 -0.41
C PHE A 19 -11.12 -7.21 -0.57
N GLN A 20 -10.38 -7.47 -1.63
CA GLN A 20 -9.67 -8.74 -1.80
C GLN A 20 -8.64 -8.97 -0.68
N TYR A 21 -7.88 -7.94 -0.29
CA TYR A 21 -6.98 -8.04 0.85
C TYR A 21 -7.74 -8.34 2.15
N LEU A 22 -8.77 -7.55 2.45
CA LEU A 22 -9.48 -7.66 3.73
C LEU A 22 -10.21 -8.99 3.87
N GLU A 23 -10.90 -9.44 2.81
CA GLU A 23 -11.59 -10.73 2.80
C GLU A 23 -10.61 -11.90 2.94
N THR A 24 -9.49 -11.84 2.23
CA THR A 24 -8.44 -12.86 2.34
C THR A 24 -7.88 -12.94 3.77
N PHE A 25 -7.63 -11.81 4.40
CA PHE A 25 -7.15 -11.79 5.78
C PHE A 25 -8.21 -12.36 6.73
N PHE A 26 -9.46 -11.96 6.58
CA PHE A 26 -10.55 -12.48 7.39
C PHE A 26 -10.70 -13.99 7.26
N GLU A 27 -10.73 -14.51 6.04
CA GLU A 27 -10.89 -15.95 5.76
C GLU A 27 -9.74 -16.78 6.34
N ASN A 28 -8.55 -16.20 6.45
CA ASN A 28 -7.36 -16.89 6.97
C ASN A 28 -7.06 -16.56 8.43
N GLY A 29 -7.95 -15.85 9.13
CA GLY A 29 -7.77 -15.51 10.54
C GLY A 29 -6.61 -14.56 10.80
N ILE A 30 -6.22 -13.73 9.82
CA ILE A 30 -5.13 -12.77 9.96
C ILE A 30 -5.70 -11.45 10.47
N PRO A 31 -5.36 -11.01 11.68
CA PRO A 31 -5.85 -9.73 12.19
C PRO A 31 -5.25 -8.57 11.41
N PHE A 32 -6.07 -7.56 11.15
CA PHE A 32 -5.66 -6.35 10.46
C PHE A 32 -6.32 -5.11 11.07
N ARG A 33 -5.75 -3.96 10.79
CA ARG A 33 -6.33 -2.67 11.13
C ARG A 33 -6.15 -1.73 9.93
N THR A 34 -7.17 -0.97 9.60
CA THR A 34 -7.17 -0.05 8.46
C THR A 34 -6.85 1.38 8.88
N PHE A 35 -6.03 2.06 8.08
CA PHE A 35 -5.59 3.43 8.31
C PHE A 35 -5.81 4.26 7.06
N ALA A 36 -6.62 5.31 7.17
CA ALA A 36 -6.83 6.23 6.05
C ALA A 36 -5.58 7.08 5.80
N VAL A 37 -5.12 7.12 4.56
CA VAL A 37 -4.12 8.10 4.12
C VAL A 37 -4.84 9.40 3.79
N ALA A 38 -5.33 10.04 4.83
CA ALA A 38 -6.15 11.24 4.80
C ALA A 38 -6.16 11.88 6.21
N ASP A 39 -6.75 13.04 6.33
CA ASP A 39 -6.94 13.71 7.62
C ASP A 39 -8.21 13.25 8.37
N THR A 40 -8.98 12.35 7.76
CA THR A 40 -10.20 11.78 8.33
C THR A 40 -10.28 10.28 8.03
N THR A 41 -11.02 9.54 8.85
CA THR A 41 -11.28 8.11 8.64
C THR A 41 -12.29 7.84 7.50
N ASN A 42 -12.97 8.86 7.01
CA ASN A 42 -13.93 8.74 5.92
C ASN A 42 -13.21 8.76 4.58
N VAL A 43 -13.29 7.66 3.84
CA VAL A 43 -12.70 7.51 2.51
C VAL A 43 -13.74 7.03 1.53
N LYS A 44 -13.48 7.18 0.25
CA LYS A 44 -14.33 6.67 -0.82
C LYS A 44 -13.57 5.68 -1.68
N THR A 45 -14.28 4.72 -2.23
CA THR A 45 -13.75 3.92 -3.34
C THR A 45 -13.72 4.76 -4.62
N ASN A 46 -13.00 4.29 -5.64
CA ASN A 46 -13.02 4.92 -6.96
C ASN A 46 -14.44 5.09 -7.52
N SER A 47 -15.35 4.15 -7.19
CA SER A 47 -16.75 4.17 -7.62
C SER A 47 -17.66 5.04 -6.76
N GLY A 48 -17.14 5.64 -5.69
CA GLY A 48 -17.89 6.55 -4.82
C GLY A 48 -18.51 5.92 -3.58
N LEU A 49 -18.32 4.62 -3.34
CA LEU A 49 -18.80 3.99 -2.12
C LEU A 49 -18.05 4.59 -0.91
N ARG A 50 -18.81 5.01 0.09
CA ARG A 50 -18.23 5.57 1.32
C ARG A 50 -17.82 4.47 2.28
N LEU A 51 -16.62 4.59 2.82
CA LEU A 51 -16.03 3.67 3.79
C LEU A 51 -15.52 4.44 4.98
N GLN A 52 -15.42 3.77 6.11
CA GLN A 52 -14.77 4.31 7.29
C GLN A 52 -13.66 3.34 7.71
N THR A 53 -12.42 3.84 7.79
CA THR A 53 -11.29 3.08 8.31
C THR A 53 -11.29 3.08 9.85
N ASP A 54 -10.49 2.19 10.44
CA ASP A 54 -10.36 2.13 11.89
C ASP A 54 -9.71 3.39 12.46
N ASP A 55 -8.73 3.94 11.75
CA ASP A 55 -7.98 5.11 12.18
C ASP A 55 -7.39 5.87 10.97
N VAL A 56 -6.64 6.93 11.24
CA VAL A 56 -5.88 7.68 10.22
C VAL A 56 -4.40 7.31 10.28
N ILE A 57 -3.67 7.59 9.19
CA ILE A 57 -2.25 7.22 9.08
C ILE A 57 -1.38 7.85 10.18
N THR A 58 -1.71 9.04 10.63
CA THR A 58 -0.96 9.73 11.68
C THR A 58 -0.96 8.94 12.98
N SER A 59 -2.02 8.18 13.26
CA SER A 59 -2.12 7.34 14.47
C SER A 59 -1.22 6.10 14.41
N LEU A 60 -0.82 5.68 13.20
CA LEU A 60 0.09 4.54 13.03
C LEU A 60 1.55 4.95 13.27
N LYS A 61 1.88 6.20 13.01
CA LYS A 61 3.22 6.72 13.18
C LYS A 61 3.69 6.59 14.64
N GLY A 62 4.82 5.93 14.84
CA GLY A 62 5.34 5.59 16.17
C GLY A 62 4.80 4.28 16.75
N HIS A 63 3.84 3.63 16.09
CA HIS A 63 3.23 2.37 16.50
C HIS A 63 3.48 1.23 15.51
N GLU A 64 4.42 1.41 14.57
CA GLU A 64 4.73 0.42 13.54
C GLU A 64 5.19 -0.91 14.13
N HIS A 65 5.78 -0.90 15.32
CA HIS A 65 6.24 -2.10 16.01
C HIS A 65 5.11 -3.07 16.39
N GLU A 66 3.86 -2.59 16.43
CA GLU A 66 2.70 -3.42 16.75
C GLU A 66 2.25 -4.28 15.57
N TYR A 67 2.83 -4.08 14.38
CA TYR A 67 2.43 -4.74 13.13
C TYR A 67 3.59 -5.51 12.52
N ASP A 68 3.28 -6.64 11.88
CA ASP A 68 4.25 -7.53 11.24
C ASP A 68 4.37 -7.28 9.74
N ALA A 69 3.35 -6.70 9.14
CA ALA A 69 3.30 -6.44 7.71
C ALA A 69 2.48 -5.19 7.41
N LEU A 70 2.73 -4.61 6.24
CA LEU A 70 1.98 -3.48 5.72
C LEU A 70 1.43 -3.81 4.35
N VAL A 71 0.18 -3.45 4.11
CA VAL A 71 -0.45 -3.50 2.79
C VAL A 71 -0.80 -2.07 2.37
N PHE A 72 -0.37 -1.69 1.18
CA PHE A 72 -0.73 -0.41 0.57
C PHE A 72 -1.87 -0.63 -0.43
N ALA A 73 -3.08 -0.21 -0.03
CA ALA A 73 -4.27 -0.28 -0.89
C ALA A 73 -4.31 0.97 -1.79
N CYS A 74 -3.88 0.79 -3.02
CA CYS A 74 -3.78 1.83 -4.04
C CYS A 74 -5.16 2.26 -4.57
N GLY A 75 -5.21 3.38 -5.26
CA GLY A 75 -6.43 3.89 -5.88
C GLY A 75 -6.19 5.14 -6.73
N ASP A 76 -7.26 5.76 -7.18
CA ASP A 76 -7.22 6.95 -8.03
C ASP A 76 -6.65 8.19 -7.34
N ALA A 77 -6.34 8.12 -6.05
CA ALA A 77 -5.57 9.14 -5.36
C ALA A 77 -4.13 9.24 -5.88
N MET A 78 -3.58 8.14 -6.42
CA MET A 78 -2.16 8.05 -6.77
C MET A 78 -1.72 8.96 -7.93
N PRO A 79 -2.49 9.14 -9.02
CA PRO A 79 -2.11 10.09 -10.08
C PRO A 79 -1.93 11.54 -9.59
N LYS A 80 -2.63 11.90 -8.51
CA LYS A 80 -2.55 13.25 -7.91
C LYS A 80 -1.61 13.31 -6.70
N PHE A 81 -0.89 12.24 -6.43
CA PHE A 81 -0.02 12.18 -5.25
C PHE A 81 1.02 13.30 -5.27
N ALA A 82 1.65 13.57 -6.42
CA ALA A 82 2.68 14.61 -6.52
C ALA A 82 2.15 16.01 -6.15
N GLU A 83 0.89 16.30 -6.48
CA GLU A 83 0.23 17.57 -6.16
C GLU A 83 -0.05 17.71 -4.66
N ASN A 84 -0.16 16.60 -3.94
CA ASN A 84 -0.49 16.54 -2.52
C ASN A 84 0.65 15.96 -1.67
N ALA A 85 1.86 15.88 -2.21
CA ALA A 85 2.99 15.25 -1.53
C ALA A 85 3.37 15.93 -0.21
N ASP A 86 3.08 17.22 -0.07
CA ASP A 86 3.33 18.02 1.12
C ASP A 86 2.24 17.89 2.20
N LYS A 87 1.13 17.25 1.90
CA LYS A 87 0.07 17.03 2.90
C LYS A 87 0.57 16.17 4.05
N PRO A 88 0.25 16.52 5.32
CA PRO A 88 0.75 15.77 6.48
C PRO A 88 0.50 14.26 6.41
N TYR A 89 -0.68 13.85 5.96
CA TYR A 89 -1.00 12.42 5.85
C TYR A 89 -0.14 11.70 4.79
N ASN A 90 0.27 12.37 3.72
CA ASN A 90 1.16 11.79 2.71
C ASN A 90 2.61 11.73 3.22
N VAL A 91 3.05 12.74 3.94
CA VAL A 91 4.37 12.75 4.60
C VAL A 91 4.45 11.61 5.62
N ASP A 92 3.42 11.45 6.44
CA ASP A 92 3.34 10.37 7.43
C ASP A 92 3.29 8.99 6.77
N MET A 93 2.54 8.84 5.67
CA MET A 93 2.49 7.60 4.90
C MET A 93 3.89 7.18 4.43
N LEU A 94 4.64 8.09 3.82
CA LEU A 94 6.00 7.80 3.35
C LEU A 94 6.92 7.40 4.51
N SER A 95 6.82 8.09 5.63
CA SER A 95 7.58 7.78 6.84
C SER A 95 7.27 6.39 7.38
N VAL A 96 5.99 6.04 7.46
CA VAL A 96 5.53 4.72 7.94
C VAL A 96 6.03 3.61 7.02
N ILE A 97 5.89 3.76 5.71
CA ILE A 97 6.36 2.75 4.73
C ILE A 97 7.88 2.55 4.88
N LYS A 98 8.64 3.63 4.98
CA LYS A 98 10.10 3.55 5.19
C LYS A 98 10.47 2.82 6.48
N ASN A 99 9.72 3.06 7.57
CA ASN A 99 9.96 2.39 8.85
C ASN A 99 9.72 0.89 8.75
N PHE A 100 8.65 0.46 8.09
CA PHE A 100 8.39 -0.96 7.84
C PHE A 100 9.52 -1.59 7.01
N ALA A 101 9.95 -0.91 5.96
CA ALA A 101 11.06 -1.38 5.12
C ALA A 101 12.37 -1.50 5.90
N ALA A 102 12.69 -0.49 6.72
CA ALA A 102 13.92 -0.47 7.53
C ALA A 102 13.94 -1.61 8.57
N GLN A 103 12.78 -2.05 9.02
CA GLN A 103 12.63 -3.18 9.96
C GLN A 103 12.57 -4.54 9.25
N GLY A 104 12.71 -4.58 7.94
CA GLY A 104 12.65 -5.82 7.16
C GLY A 104 11.29 -6.51 7.13
N LYS A 105 10.22 -5.77 7.44
CA LYS A 105 8.86 -6.30 7.46
C LYS A 105 8.31 -6.47 6.05
N THR A 106 7.34 -7.38 5.91
CA THR A 106 6.66 -7.60 4.63
C THR A 106 5.85 -6.37 4.23
N ILE A 107 6.04 -5.94 2.98
CA ILE A 107 5.28 -4.85 2.37
C ILE A 107 4.63 -5.38 1.11
N ALA A 108 3.32 -5.22 1.02
CA ALA A 108 2.55 -5.62 -0.14
C ALA A 108 1.81 -4.42 -0.74
N GLY A 109 1.67 -4.42 -2.05
CA GLY A 109 0.91 -3.40 -2.76
C GLY A 109 0.48 -3.90 -4.12
N HIS A 110 -0.36 -3.12 -4.79
CA HIS A 110 -0.86 -3.44 -6.12
C HIS A 110 -0.89 -2.21 -7.01
N CYS A 111 -1.00 -2.42 -8.32
CA CYS A 111 -1.13 -1.35 -9.31
C CYS A 111 0.01 -0.32 -9.19
N ALA A 112 -0.31 0.97 -9.06
CA ALA A 112 0.65 2.06 -9.01
C ALA A 112 1.52 2.09 -7.73
N ALA A 113 1.27 1.22 -6.76
CA ALA A 113 2.13 1.10 -5.58
C ALA A 113 3.58 0.81 -5.95
N ALA A 114 3.82 0.11 -7.06
CA ALA A 114 5.17 -0.16 -7.57
C ALA A 114 5.97 1.13 -7.81
N LEU A 115 5.33 2.17 -8.35
CA LEU A 115 5.98 3.47 -8.57
C LEU A 115 6.37 4.13 -7.26
N LEU A 116 5.49 4.04 -6.26
CA LEU A 116 5.77 4.56 -4.93
C LEU A 116 6.94 3.82 -4.29
N PHE A 117 6.94 2.50 -4.34
CA PHE A 117 8.02 1.68 -3.79
C PHE A 117 9.34 1.91 -4.52
N ASP A 118 9.30 2.09 -5.84
CA ASP A 118 10.47 2.42 -6.65
C ASP A 118 11.04 3.80 -6.25
N ASN A 119 10.19 4.82 -6.12
CA ASN A 119 10.60 6.16 -5.74
C ASN A 119 11.19 6.23 -4.31
N LEU A 120 10.69 5.39 -3.41
CA LEU A 120 11.22 5.30 -2.04
C LEU A 120 12.50 4.46 -1.92
N GLY A 121 12.94 3.81 -3.01
CA GLY A 121 14.10 2.92 -3.00
C GLY A 121 13.83 1.54 -2.39
N ILE A 122 12.60 1.26 -1.97
CA ILE A 122 12.22 -0.02 -1.35
C ILE A 122 12.27 -1.17 -2.36
N ALA A 123 11.94 -0.88 -3.61
CA ALA A 123 11.91 -1.86 -4.69
C ALA A 123 13.22 -1.93 -5.47
N GLN A 124 14.28 -1.28 -5.02
CA GLN A 124 15.57 -1.27 -5.73
C GLN A 124 16.10 -2.69 -5.92
N GLY A 125 16.33 -3.07 -7.19
CA GLY A 125 16.80 -4.40 -7.54
C GLY A 125 15.79 -5.52 -7.32
N ARG A 126 14.54 -5.18 -6.93
CA ARG A 126 13.48 -6.14 -6.68
C ARG A 126 12.56 -6.29 -7.90
N ARG A 127 12.03 -7.48 -8.07
CA ARG A 127 11.04 -7.73 -9.11
C ARG A 127 9.67 -7.25 -8.65
N VAL A 128 8.93 -6.63 -9.57
CA VAL A 128 7.56 -6.17 -9.33
C VAL A 128 6.71 -6.51 -10.55
N ALA A 129 5.43 -6.75 -10.32
CA ALA A 129 4.45 -6.97 -11.38
C ALA A 129 4.03 -5.61 -11.95
N LEU A 130 4.37 -5.30 -13.18
CA LEU A 130 4.09 -4.00 -13.79
C LEU A 130 3.25 -4.14 -15.06
N HIS A 131 2.27 -3.26 -15.18
CA HIS A 131 1.62 -3.04 -16.46
C HIS A 131 2.66 -2.54 -17.48
N PRO A 132 2.63 -3.01 -18.74
CA PRO A 132 3.63 -2.62 -19.76
C PRO A 132 3.87 -1.11 -19.85
N PHE A 133 2.82 -0.30 -19.72
CA PHE A 133 2.95 1.16 -19.80
C PHE A 133 3.75 1.78 -18.65
N LEU A 134 3.89 1.09 -17.53
CA LEU A 134 4.64 1.59 -16.37
C LEU A 134 6.11 1.18 -16.38
N LYS A 135 6.48 0.17 -17.19
CA LYS A 135 7.86 -0.32 -17.23
C LYS A 135 8.90 0.77 -17.59
N PRO A 136 8.62 1.68 -18.55
CA PRO A 136 9.59 2.70 -18.89
C PRO A 136 9.81 3.78 -17.82
N VAL A 137 8.91 3.90 -16.85
CA VAL A 137 8.96 4.98 -15.86
C VAL A 137 9.55 4.54 -14.52
N VAL A 138 9.77 3.24 -14.31
CA VAL A 138 10.47 2.77 -13.11
C VAL A 138 11.97 2.98 -13.23
N LYS A 139 12.63 3.26 -12.11
CA LYS A 139 14.04 3.66 -12.09
C LYS A 139 14.96 2.56 -11.59
N SER A 140 14.55 1.80 -10.61
CA SER A 140 15.45 0.89 -9.88
C SER A 140 14.88 -0.51 -9.69
N CYS A 141 13.58 -0.70 -9.82
CA CYS A 141 12.96 -2.03 -9.74
C CYS A 141 12.98 -2.75 -11.10
N ILE A 142 12.76 -4.06 -11.05
CA ILE A 142 12.72 -4.92 -12.24
C ILE A 142 11.25 -5.22 -12.56
N GLY A 143 10.72 -4.63 -13.63
CA GLY A 143 9.35 -4.87 -14.07
C GLY A 143 9.20 -6.24 -14.72
N THR A 144 8.19 -7.00 -14.31
CA THR A 144 7.84 -8.30 -14.89
C THR A 144 6.44 -8.26 -15.49
N ASP A 145 6.10 -9.29 -16.26
CA ASP A 145 4.76 -9.48 -16.83
C ASP A 145 3.90 -10.41 -15.97
N GLU A 146 4.39 -10.82 -14.80
CA GLU A 146 3.67 -11.67 -13.87
C GLU A 146 2.51 -10.90 -13.23
N LYS A 147 1.43 -11.61 -12.89
CA LYS A 147 0.28 -10.98 -12.20
C LYS A 147 0.59 -10.63 -10.75
N ALA A 148 1.41 -11.43 -10.10
CA ALA A 148 1.85 -11.19 -8.73
C ALA A 148 3.30 -11.63 -8.58
N VAL A 149 4.08 -10.87 -7.83
CA VAL A 149 5.50 -11.14 -7.57
C VAL A 149 5.74 -11.06 -6.07
N ILE A 150 6.44 -12.06 -5.54
CA ILE A 150 7.00 -12.03 -4.19
C ILE A 150 8.51 -12.02 -4.36
N ASP A 151 9.17 -10.97 -3.89
CA ASP A 151 10.61 -10.85 -3.91
C ASP A 151 11.10 -10.42 -2.52
N LEU A 152 11.59 -11.42 -1.76
CA LEU A 152 11.95 -11.27 -0.35
C LEU A 152 10.76 -10.73 0.48
N SER A 153 10.88 -9.55 1.07
CA SER A 153 9.82 -8.93 1.87
C SER A 153 8.85 -8.07 1.07
N LEU A 154 9.07 -7.93 -0.24
CA LEU A 154 8.21 -7.12 -1.11
C LEU A 154 7.25 -8.02 -1.89
N ILE A 155 5.95 -7.71 -1.81
CA ILE A 155 4.90 -8.39 -2.58
C ILE A 155 4.22 -7.32 -3.44
N HIS A 156 4.11 -7.59 -4.75
CA HIS A 156 3.43 -6.67 -5.65
C HIS A 156 2.51 -7.41 -6.62
N ILE A 157 1.31 -6.88 -6.80
CA ILE A 157 0.26 -7.43 -7.67
C ILE A 157 -0.04 -6.38 -8.74
N SER A 158 -0.06 -6.77 -10.02
CA SER A 158 -0.25 -5.82 -11.12
C SER A 158 -1.66 -5.22 -11.11
N GLU A 159 -2.66 -6.05 -10.95
CA GLU A 159 -4.07 -5.64 -10.91
C GLU A 159 -4.86 -6.59 -10.01
N PRO A 160 -5.84 -6.06 -9.25
CA PRO A 160 -6.81 -6.91 -8.57
C PRO A 160 -7.73 -7.52 -9.65
N THR A 161 -7.89 -8.81 -9.61
CA THR A 161 -8.75 -9.54 -10.56
C THR A 161 -10.01 -10.02 -9.88
#